data_e0a1cd771c40e89aa9d0688d79379968
#
_entry.id   e0a1cd771c40e89aa9d0688d79379968
#
_cell.length_a   1.000
_cell.length_b   1.000
_cell.length_c   1.000
_cell.angle_alpha   90.00
_cell.angle_beta   90.00
_cell.angle_gamma   90.00
#
_symmetry.space_group_name_H-M   'P 1'
#
loop_
_entity.id
_entity.type
_entity.pdbx_description
1 polymer ?
#
loop_
_entity_poly.entity_id
_entity_poly.type
_entity_poly.pdbx_seq_one_letter_code
_entity_poly.pdbx_strand_id
1 'polypeptide(L)'
;MTDKADTTTVRFGIKTTPMHVSYEDIRRVWLEADTVPEIADAWLWDHLLPVAGPKDGQIHEGWTVLSALAAQTRRLRLGLLVTSNRVRPPALLGKMASTVDVISGGRLVLGLGVGGTHQPPGAGGVEGANPAIAEYEAYGLSLVPPGEGLARLAETVEILKGMWTRDVFDFEGRHYRLRGTRCEPKPVQRPGPPLLIGGWGTRLLRLVAQHADIWNVPGPPHNTVEYVAERARVLDAHCAELGRDPGGITRSVQVLVSYDDPAATRETVGRLVDAGMNHIVLSLPRPYPRGVARWLAHEIIAGRHPVDASAARPPVTA
;
A
#
# COMPACT_ATOMS: atom_id res chain seq x y z
N MET A 1 -29.54 23.89 -14.45
CA MET A 1 -29.09 23.45 -13.12
C MET A 1 -29.19 21.94 -13.11
N THR A 2 -28.13 21.24 -13.45
CA THR A 2 -28.07 19.78 -13.45
C THR A 2 -27.19 19.39 -12.28
N ASP A 3 -27.86 18.82 -11.30
CA ASP A 3 -27.31 18.27 -10.08
C ASP A 3 -26.40 17.09 -10.47
N LYS A 4 -25.11 17.29 -10.52
CA LYS A 4 -24.13 16.21 -10.55
C LYS A 4 -23.94 15.73 -9.12
N ALA A 5 -24.77 14.78 -8.70
CA ALA A 5 -24.44 13.93 -7.56
C ALA A 5 -23.21 13.10 -7.96
N ASP A 6 -22.04 13.60 -7.59
CA ASP A 6 -20.77 12.90 -7.73
C ASP A 6 -20.72 11.79 -6.66
N THR A 7 -21.28 10.62 -7.00
CA THR A 7 -21.19 9.44 -6.15
C THR A 7 -19.77 8.88 -6.26
N THR A 8 -18.83 9.52 -5.57
CA THR A 8 -17.49 8.97 -5.40
C THR A 8 -17.59 7.64 -4.68
N THR A 9 -17.45 6.56 -5.41
CA THR A 9 -17.60 5.19 -4.89
C THR A 9 -16.40 4.88 -4.00
N VAL A 10 -16.64 4.67 -2.69
CA VAL A 10 -15.60 4.37 -1.70
C VAL A 10 -15.23 2.89 -1.76
N ARG A 11 -13.93 2.60 -1.82
CA ARG A 11 -13.39 1.24 -1.75
C ARG A 11 -12.89 0.93 -0.34
N PHE A 12 -13.12 -0.29 0.13
CA PHE A 12 -12.63 -0.75 1.42
C PHE A 12 -11.65 -1.91 1.26
N GLY A 13 -10.54 -1.83 2.00
CA GLY A 13 -9.57 -2.90 2.16
C GLY A 13 -9.34 -3.23 3.61
N ILE A 14 -8.71 -4.37 3.88
CA ILE A 14 -8.22 -4.74 5.21
C ILE A 14 -6.71 -4.77 5.25
N LYS A 15 -6.14 -4.48 6.42
CA LYS A 15 -4.71 -4.70 6.68
C LYS A 15 -4.52 -5.57 7.91
N THR A 16 -3.84 -6.70 7.72
CA THR A 16 -3.36 -7.56 8.81
C THR A 16 -1.86 -7.32 9.03
N THR A 17 -1.38 -7.57 10.24
CA THR A 17 0.04 -7.52 10.55
C THR A 17 0.66 -8.92 10.48
N PRO A 18 1.87 -9.09 9.91
CA PRO A 18 2.61 -10.35 9.99
C PRO A 18 3.33 -10.54 11.34
N MET A 19 3.17 -9.60 12.29
CA MET A 19 3.88 -9.51 13.56
C MET A 19 3.04 -10.07 14.71
N HIS A 20 3.64 -10.94 15.55
CA HIS A 20 3.02 -11.55 16.75
C HIS A 20 1.69 -12.29 16.46
N VAL A 21 1.58 -12.89 15.31
CA VAL A 21 0.44 -13.71 14.89
C VAL A 21 0.93 -14.94 14.15
N SER A 22 0.17 -16.02 14.17
CA SER A 22 0.46 -17.19 13.34
C SER A 22 0.14 -16.91 11.87
N TYR A 23 0.80 -17.60 10.96
CA TYR A 23 0.43 -17.58 9.54
C TYR A 23 -1.03 -18.02 9.34
N GLU A 24 -1.49 -18.99 10.10
CA GLU A 24 -2.86 -19.51 10.01
C GLU A 24 -3.91 -18.46 10.40
N ASP A 25 -3.63 -17.59 11.38
CA ASP A 25 -4.52 -16.48 11.73
C ASP A 25 -4.63 -15.46 10.60
N ILE A 26 -3.51 -15.10 9.95
CA ILE A 26 -3.52 -14.21 8.80
C ILE A 26 -4.30 -14.86 7.65
N ARG A 27 -3.97 -16.10 7.34
CA ARG A 27 -4.61 -16.89 6.28
C ARG A 27 -6.13 -16.96 6.47
N ARG A 28 -6.58 -17.28 7.66
CA ARG A 28 -8.01 -17.37 8.00
C ARG A 28 -8.74 -16.05 7.71
N VAL A 29 -8.17 -14.92 8.13
CA VAL A 29 -8.77 -13.60 7.89
C VAL A 29 -8.83 -13.28 6.40
N TRP A 30 -7.77 -13.57 5.64
CA TRP A 30 -7.71 -13.29 4.22
C TRP A 30 -8.69 -14.17 3.41
N LEU A 31 -8.79 -15.47 3.74
CA LEU A 31 -9.74 -16.36 3.08
C LEU A 31 -11.19 -15.98 3.41
N GLU A 32 -11.47 -15.53 4.62
CA GLU A 32 -12.77 -15.00 4.97
C GLU A 32 -13.06 -13.72 4.17
N ALA A 33 -12.14 -12.75 4.16
CA ALA A 33 -12.30 -11.50 3.42
C ALA A 33 -12.48 -11.73 1.90
N ASP A 34 -11.86 -12.77 1.36
CA ASP A 34 -12.02 -13.14 -0.06
C ASP A 34 -13.47 -13.56 -0.42
N THR A 35 -14.29 -13.91 0.58
CA THR A 35 -15.72 -14.22 0.42
C THR A 35 -16.66 -13.05 0.69
N VAL A 36 -16.15 -11.89 1.14
CA VAL A 36 -16.94 -10.72 1.54
C VAL A 36 -16.83 -9.65 0.45
N PRO A 37 -17.89 -9.43 -0.37
CA PRO A 37 -17.84 -8.54 -1.53
C PRO A 37 -17.47 -7.10 -1.21
N GLU A 38 -17.85 -6.61 -0.03
CA GLU A 38 -17.60 -5.26 0.44
C GLU A 38 -16.11 -4.95 0.68
N ILE A 39 -15.27 -5.99 0.81
CA ILE A 39 -13.83 -5.86 0.99
C ILE A 39 -13.15 -6.10 -0.36
N ALA A 40 -12.55 -5.07 -0.95
CA ALA A 40 -11.95 -5.11 -2.28
C ALA A 40 -10.50 -5.59 -2.29
N ASP A 41 -9.76 -5.34 -1.22
CA ASP A 41 -8.33 -5.64 -1.15
C ASP A 41 -7.85 -6.00 0.26
N ALA A 42 -6.68 -6.64 0.32
CA ALA A 42 -6.05 -7.03 1.58
C ALA A 42 -4.54 -6.76 1.54
N TRP A 43 -4.01 -6.32 2.68
CA TRP A 43 -2.67 -5.79 2.81
C TRP A 43 -1.91 -6.39 3.97
N LEU A 44 -0.61 -6.58 3.79
CA LEU A 44 0.38 -6.79 4.83
C LEU A 44 1.31 -5.59 4.93
N TRP A 45 2.35 -5.67 5.71
CA TRP A 45 3.46 -4.71 5.72
C TRP A 45 4.83 -5.39 5.59
N ASP A 46 5.89 -4.60 5.42
CA ASP A 46 7.22 -5.09 5.05
C ASP A 46 8.26 -4.75 6.11
N HIS A 47 8.02 -5.19 7.36
CA HIS A 47 9.00 -5.12 8.43
C HIS A 47 9.63 -6.50 8.67
N LEU A 48 10.88 -6.51 9.10
CA LEU A 48 11.69 -7.71 9.39
C LEU A 48 11.85 -7.94 10.89
N LEU A 49 11.64 -6.90 11.72
CA LEU A 49 11.58 -6.97 13.17
C LEU A 49 10.27 -6.38 13.71
N PRO A 50 9.83 -6.82 14.90
CA PRO A 50 8.67 -6.23 15.55
C PRO A 50 8.84 -4.72 15.79
N VAL A 51 7.93 -3.92 15.24
CA VAL A 51 7.91 -2.46 15.42
C VAL A 51 7.12 -2.02 16.64
N ALA A 52 6.36 -2.94 17.24
CA ALA A 52 5.60 -2.72 18.47
C ALA A 52 5.48 -4.02 19.27
N GLY A 53 5.31 -3.91 20.60
CA GLY A 53 5.27 -5.05 21.51
C GLY A 53 6.65 -5.67 21.76
N PRO A 54 6.74 -6.94 22.19
CA PRO A 54 7.98 -7.64 22.48
C PRO A 54 8.90 -7.68 21.26
N LYS A 55 10.17 -7.27 21.42
CA LYS A 55 11.13 -7.17 20.31
C LYS A 55 11.66 -8.53 19.84
N ASP A 56 11.59 -9.54 20.68
CA ASP A 56 11.93 -10.94 20.43
C ASP A 56 10.75 -11.77 19.86
N GLY A 57 9.60 -11.12 19.64
CA GLY A 57 8.43 -11.76 19.08
C GLY A 57 8.57 -12.11 17.61
N GLN A 58 7.76 -13.07 17.16
CA GLN A 58 7.77 -13.52 15.76
C GLN A 58 7.25 -12.42 14.81
N ILE A 59 7.84 -12.39 13.62
CA ILE A 59 7.35 -11.66 12.46
C ILE A 59 7.62 -12.46 11.21
N HIS A 60 6.63 -12.56 10.32
CA HIS A 60 6.79 -13.24 9.04
C HIS A 60 7.23 -12.25 7.98
N GLU A 61 8.09 -12.70 7.06
CA GLU A 61 8.53 -11.88 5.91
C GLU A 61 7.35 -11.62 4.96
N GLY A 62 7.11 -10.33 4.67
CA GLY A 62 5.88 -9.87 4.04
C GLY A 62 5.64 -10.42 2.64
N TRP A 63 6.66 -10.44 1.76
CA TRP A 63 6.52 -10.91 0.38
C TRP A 63 6.34 -12.43 0.29
N THR A 64 6.97 -13.18 1.19
CA THR A 64 6.79 -14.64 1.29
C THR A 64 5.35 -14.99 1.67
N VAL A 65 4.82 -14.33 2.70
CA VAL A 65 3.41 -14.51 3.12
C VAL A 65 2.45 -14.03 2.02
N LEU A 66 2.72 -12.88 1.40
CA LEU A 66 1.89 -12.35 0.31
C LEU A 66 1.79 -13.34 -0.86
N SER A 67 2.92 -13.97 -1.25
CA SER A 67 2.94 -14.96 -2.32
C SER A 67 2.07 -16.18 -2.01
N ALA A 68 2.14 -16.68 -0.77
CA ALA A 68 1.31 -17.79 -0.30
C ALA A 68 -0.18 -17.44 -0.30
N LEU A 69 -0.55 -16.22 0.12
CA LEU A 69 -1.94 -15.74 0.14
C LEU A 69 -2.46 -15.44 -1.27
N ALA A 70 -1.60 -14.97 -2.16
CA ALA A 70 -1.93 -14.75 -3.57
C ALA A 70 -2.40 -16.04 -4.26
N ALA A 71 -1.77 -17.17 -3.95
CA ALA A 71 -2.13 -18.47 -4.49
C ALA A 71 -3.44 -19.04 -3.88
N GLN A 72 -3.82 -18.60 -2.68
CA GLN A 72 -4.96 -19.16 -1.94
C GLN A 72 -6.23 -18.32 -2.04
N THR A 73 -6.13 -17.04 -2.39
CA THR A 73 -7.26 -16.12 -2.61
C THR A 73 -7.63 -16.08 -4.10
N ARG A 74 -8.84 -15.59 -4.42
CA ARG A 74 -9.36 -15.58 -5.80
C ARG A 74 -9.81 -14.19 -6.26
N ARG A 75 -10.31 -13.35 -5.35
CA ARG A 75 -10.98 -12.10 -5.69
C ARG A 75 -10.22 -10.87 -5.20
N LEU A 76 -9.73 -10.88 -3.98
CA LEU A 76 -9.07 -9.72 -3.36
C LEU A 76 -7.88 -9.25 -4.18
N ARG A 77 -7.81 -7.95 -4.43
CA ARG A 77 -6.52 -7.31 -4.75
C ARG A 77 -5.62 -7.41 -3.52
N LEU A 78 -4.32 -7.48 -3.74
CA LEU A 78 -3.40 -7.77 -2.65
C LEU A 78 -2.08 -7.02 -2.81
N GLY A 79 -1.43 -6.72 -1.70
CA GLY A 79 -0.14 -6.03 -1.71
C GLY A 79 0.47 -5.84 -0.33
N LEU A 80 1.62 -5.22 -0.31
CA LEU A 80 2.21 -4.73 0.93
C LEU A 80 1.95 -3.23 1.06
N LEU A 81 1.63 -2.78 2.25
CA LEU A 81 1.35 -1.39 2.57
C LEU A 81 2.31 -0.88 3.65
N VAL A 82 3.56 -0.55 3.30
CA VAL A 82 4.12 -0.56 1.94
C VAL A 82 5.42 -1.37 1.91
N THR A 83 5.85 -1.80 0.72
CA THR A 83 7.18 -2.39 0.53
C THR A 83 8.26 -1.34 0.80
N SER A 84 9.23 -1.68 1.63
CA SER A 84 10.39 -0.85 1.84
C SER A 84 11.31 -0.87 0.63
N ASN A 85 11.54 0.30 0.02
CA ASN A 85 12.45 0.47 -1.12
C ASN A 85 13.92 0.16 -0.79
N ARG A 86 14.23 -0.14 0.48
CA ARG A 86 15.59 -0.33 0.97
C ARG A 86 15.96 -1.77 1.26
N VAL A 87 14.97 -2.64 1.38
CA VAL A 87 15.19 -4.04 1.75
C VAL A 87 15.61 -4.89 0.55
N ARG A 88 15.12 -4.56 -0.66
CA ARG A 88 15.40 -5.35 -1.87
C ARG A 88 15.92 -4.46 -2.99
N PRO A 89 16.91 -4.96 -3.80
CA PRO A 89 17.29 -4.28 -5.03
C PRO A 89 16.08 -4.11 -5.97
N PRO A 90 15.93 -2.97 -6.67
CA PRO A 90 14.77 -2.67 -7.52
C PRO A 90 14.48 -3.74 -8.58
N ALA A 91 15.52 -4.28 -9.23
CA ALA A 91 15.35 -5.31 -10.25
C ALA A 91 14.82 -6.63 -9.66
N LEU A 92 15.29 -7.01 -8.45
CA LEU A 92 14.76 -8.16 -7.74
C LEU A 92 13.29 -7.93 -7.36
N LEU A 93 12.98 -6.74 -6.83
CA LEU A 93 11.60 -6.39 -6.49
C LEU A 93 10.68 -6.43 -7.71
N GLY A 94 11.13 -5.91 -8.86
CA GLY A 94 10.39 -5.95 -10.12
C GLY A 94 10.09 -7.38 -10.58
N LYS A 95 11.06 -8.29 -10.40
CA LYS A 95 10.90 -9.71 -10.71
C LYS A 95 9.93 -10.41 -9.74
N MET A 96 10.05 -10.13 -8.44
CA MET A 96 9.14 -10.65 -7.42
C MET A 96 7.70 -10.19 -7.69
N ALA A 97 7.50 -8.89 -7.93
CA ALA A 97 6.19 -8.31 -8.22
C ALA A 97 5.55 -8.94 -9.48
N SER A 98 6.32 -9.11 -10.55
CA SER A 98 5.84 -9.80 -11.75
C SER A 98 5.39 -11.23 -11.44
N THR A 99 6.18 -11.96 -10.64
CA THR A 99 5.85 -13.35 -10.25
C THR A 99 4.58 -13.42 -9.43
N VAL A 100 4.42 -12.55 -8.41
CA VAL A 100 3.20 -12.51 -7.59
C VAL A 100 1.99 -12.05 -8.41
N ASP A 101 2.17 -11.16 -9.37
CA ASP A 101 1.11 -10.75 -10.28
C ASP A 101 0.60 -11.92 -11.13
N VAL A 102 1.52 -12.75 -11.64
CA VAL A 102 1.18 -13.99 -12.38
C VAL A 102 0.47 -14.99 -11.45
N ILE A 103 1.00 -15.27 -10.26
CA ILE A 103 0.41 -16.19 -9.28
C ILE A 103 -1.01 -15.75 -8.93
N SER A 104 -1.22 -14.46 -8.74
CA SER A 104 -2.52 -13.92 -8.37
C SER A 104 -3.50 -13.76 -9.54
N GLY A 105 -3.05 -13.95 -10.79
CA GLY A 105 -3.88 -13.69 -11.98
C GLY A 105 -4.20 -12.19 -12.18
N GLY A 106 -3.23 -11.32 -11.92
CA GLY A 106 -3.36 -9.87 -12.14
C GLY A 106 -4.07 -9.12 -11.01
N ARG A 107 -3.89 -9.55 -9.75
CA ARG A 107 -4.51 -8.89 -8.58
C ARG A 107 -3.52 -8.09 -7.73
N LEU A 108 -2.22 -8.13 -8.03
CA LEU A 108 -1.21 -7.40 -7.28
C LEU A 108 -1.43 -5.89 -7.40
N VAL A 109 -1.26 -5.18 -6.29
CA VAL A 109 -0.99 -3.75 -6.22
C VAL A 109 0.38 -3.58 -5.56
N LEU A 110 1.33 -2.95 -6.25
CA LEU A 110 2.66 -2.75 -5.69
C LEU A 110 2.69 -1.48 -4.84
N GLY A 111 2.62 -1.66 -3.52
CA GLY A 111 2.80 -0.57 -2.57
C GLY A 111 4.28 -0.30 -2.30
N LEU A 112 4.71 0.94 -2.45
CA LEU A 112 6.09 1.39 -2.28
C LEU A 112 6.20 2.51 -1.24
N GLY A 113 7.24 2.46 -0.42
CA GLY A 113 7.64 3.53 0.49
C GLY A 113 9.14 3.78 0.44
N VAL A 114 9.58 4.93 0.93
CA VAL A 114 11.00 5.32 0.93
C VAL A 114 11.87 4.30 1.69
N GLY A 115 11.30 3.65 2.71
CA GLY A 115 12.02 2.76 3.62
C GLY A 115 12.73 3.51 4.73
N GLY A 116 13.62 2.81 5.46
CA GLY A 116 14.36 3.38 6.58
C GLY A 116 15.29 4.50 6.16
N THR A 117 15.09 5.66 6.76
CA THR A 117 15.92 6.85 6.58
C THR A 117 16.38 7.38 7.93
N HIS A 118 17.55 8.05 7.95
CA HIS A 118 17.95 8.85 9.11
C HIS A 118 16.92 9.97 9.29
N GLN A 119 16.25 9.98 10.41
CA GLN A 119 15.41 11.10 10.80
C GLN A 119 16.13 11.86 11.94
N PRO A 120 16.27 13.19 11.84
CA PRO A 120 16.76 13.96 12.97
C PRO A 120 15.80 13.79 14.15
N PRO A 121 16.30 13.82 15.39
CA PRO A 121 15.48 13.77 16.59
C PRO A 121 14.34 14.81 16.50
N GLY A 122 13.10 14.38 16.73
CA GLY A 122 11.92 15.25 16.68
C GLY A 122 11.28 15.47 15.29
N ALA A 123 11.86 14.96 14.21
CA ALA A 123 11.34 15.15 12.83
C ALA A 123 10.17 14.24 12.45
N GLY A 124 9.30 13.87 13.36
CA GLY A 124 8.16 13.00 13.06
C GLY A 124 7.05 13.02 14.09
N GLY A 125 7.17 13.87 15.10
CA GLY A 125 6.13 14.01 16.14
C GLY A 125 5.90 12.77 17.01
N VAL A 126 6.71 11.73 16.88
CA VAL A 126 6.68 10.53 17.71
C VAL A 126 7.91 10.53 18.59
N GLU A 127 7.73 10.66 19.91
CA GLU A 127 8.79 10.41 20.89
C GLU A 127 9.21 8.94 20.78
N GLY A 128 10.45 8.72 20.36
CA GLY A 128 11.06 7.39 20.29
C GLY A 128 11.97 7.24 19.08
N ALA A 129 12.94 6.32 19.19
CA ALA A 129 13.79 5.95 18.06
C ALA A 129 12.91 5.33 16.95
N ASN A 130 13.14 5.75 15.69
CA ASN A 130 12.50 5.15 14.54
C ASN A 130 12.74 3.62 14.58
N PRO A 131 11.69 2.78 14.66
CA PRO A 131 11.86 1.33 14.80
C PRO A 131 12.61 0.70 13.62
N ALA A 132 12.63 1.36 12.46
CA ALA A 132 13.41 0.94 11.31
C ALA A 132 14.94 1.02 11.55
N ILE A 133 15.44 1.79 12.51
CA ILE A 133 16.89 1.89 12.77
C ILE A 133 17.41 0.52 13.24
N ALA A 134 16.84 -0.03 14.31
CA ALA A 134 17.24 -1.32 14.85
C ALA A 134 17.04 -2.46 13.84
N GLU A 135 15.96 -2.41 13.07
CA GLU A 135 15.68 -3.38 12.00
C GLU A 135 16.76 -3.36 10.93
N TYR A 136 17.14 -2.18 10.44
CA TYR A 136 18.15 -2.06 9.39
C TYR A 136 19.53 -2.47 9.87
N GLU A 137 19.92 -2.09 11.07
CA GLU A 137 21.19 -2.52 11.68
C GLU A 137 21.25 -4.05 11.83
N ALA A 138 20.18 -4.67 12.34
CA ALA A 138 20.12 -6.12 12.55
C ALA A 138 20.24 -6.93 11.26
N TYR A 139 19.73 -6.39 10.15
CA TYR A 139 19.75 -7.07 8.84
C TYR A 139 20.87 -6.56 7.91
N GLY A 140 21.81 -5.78 8.43
CA GLY A 140 22.93 -5.25 7.62
C GLY A 140 22.50 -4.27 6.53
N LEU A 141 21.33 -3.65 6.67
CA LEU A 141 20.81 -2.67 5.75
C LEU A 141 21.28 -1.26 6.11
N SER A 142 21.64 -0.46 5.12
CA SER A 142 22.09 0.90 5.37
C SER A 142 20.92 1.87 5.46
N LEU A 143 20.89 2.70 6.49
CA LEU A 143 20.06 3.89 6.52
C LEU A 143 20.67 4.95 5.59
N VAL A 144 19.83 5.80 5.03
CA VAL A 144 20.25 6.90 4.14
C VAL A 144 19.53 8.20 4.55
N PRO A 145 20.07 9.36 4.17
CA PRO A 145 19.35 10.63 4.32
C PRO A 145 17.99 10.59 3.60
N PRO A 146 16.94 11.24 4.12
CA PRO A 146 15.60 11.22 3.52
C PRO A 146 15.56 11.62 2.05
N GLY A 147 16.40 12.61 1.65
CA GLY A 147 16.51 13.03 0.25
C GLY A 147 17.08 11.97 -0.67
N GLU A 148 18.06 11.20 -0.21
CA GLU A 148 18.60 10.06 -0.96
C GLU A 148 17.60 8.93 -1.04
N GLY A 149 16.90 8.61 0.06
CA GLY A 149 15.85 7.59 0.06
C GLY A 149 14.77 7.89 -0.97
N LEU A 150 14.35 9.14 -1.09
CA LEU A 150 13.39 9.58 -2.11
C LEU A 150 13.95 9.48 -3.53
N ALA A 151 15.20 9.88 -3.76
CA ALA A 151 15.84 9.75 -5.07
C ALA A 151 15.95 8.29 -5.51
N ARG A 152 16.32 7.40 -4.59
CA ARG A 152 16.34 5.95 -4.84
C ARG A 152 14.95 5.39 -5.16
N LEU A 153 13.89 5.88 -4.49
CA LEU A 153 12.51 5.47 -4.80
C LEU A 153 12.10 5.93 -6.21
N ALA A 154 12.48 7.13 -6.63
CA ALA A 154 12.20 7.60 -7.99
C ALA A 154 12.86 6.71 -9.05
N GLU A 155 14.15 6.42 -8.91
CA GLU A 155 14.84 5.49 -9.82
C GLU A 155 14.22 4.08 -9.77
N THR A 156 13.79 3.61 -8.60
CA THR A 156 13.10 2.31 -8.48
C THR A 156 11.82 2.28 -9.30
N VAL A 157 11.00 3.31 -9.25
CA VAL A 157 9.77 3.39 -10.06
C VAL A 157 10.07 3.33 -11.56
N GLU A 158 11.11 4.03 -12.02
CA GLU A 158 11.53 3.99 -13.43
C GLU A 158 12.02 2.58 -13.81
N ILE A 159 12.83 1.95 -12.97
CA ILE A 159 13.33 0.58 -13.17
C ILE A 159 12.17 -0.41 -13.29
N LEU A 160 11.22 -0.37 -12.38
CA LEU A 160 10.05 -1.24 -12.40
C LEU A 160 9.26 -1.10 -13.70
N LYS A 161 8.92 0.13 -14.09
CA LYS A 161 8.19 0.43 -15.32
C LYS A 161 8.99 -0.04 -16.56
N GLY A 162 10.29 0.21 -16.58
CA GLY A 162 11.16 -0.22 -17.69
C GLY A 162 11.24 -1.74 -17.82
N MET A 163 11.41 -2.47 -16.71
CA MET A 163 11.48 -3.93 -16.71
C MET A 163 10.17 -4.60 -17.14
N TRP A 164 9.02 -4.03 -16.79
CA TRP A 164 7.73 -4.61 -17.15
C TRP A 164 7.28 -4.35 -18.58
N THR A 165 7.81 -3.30 -19.20
CA THR A 165 7.37 -2.85 -20.54
C THR A 165 8.36 -3.17 -21.67
N ARG A 166 9.65 -3.42 -21.36
CA ARG A 166 10.69 -3.69 -22.34
C ARG A 166 11.19 -5.12 -22.26
N ASP A 167 11.57 -5.72 -23.40
CA ASP A 167 12.11 -7.08 -23.46
C ASP A 167 13.50 -7.14 -22.79
N VAL A 168 14.34 -6.16 -23.10
CA VAL A 168 15.64 -5.95 -22.48
C VAL A 168 15.68 -4.52 -21.98
N PHE A 169 16.14 -4.32 -20.75
CA PHE A 169 16.17 -3.02 -20.11
C PHE A 169 17.53 -2.74 -19.50
N ASP A 170 18.11 -1.64 -19.92
CA ASP A 170 19.29 -1.02 -19.30
C ASP A 170 18.85 0.22 -18.54
N PHE A 171 19.49 0.46 -17.41
CA PHE A 171 19.28 1.66 -16.60
C PHE A 171 20.61 2.18 -16.08
N GLU A 172 20.82 3.47 -16.16
CA GLU A 172 21.97 4.15 -15.59
C GLU A 172 21.51 5.39 -14.84
N GLY A 173 21.29 5.21 -13.53
CA GLY A 173 20.92 6.26 -12.61
C GLY A 173 22.07 6.65 -11.69
N ARG A 174 21.78 7.52 -10.76
CA ARG A 174 22.70 7.94 -9.71
C ARG A 174 22.95 6.83 -8.68
N HIS A 175 21.91 6.04 -8.39
CA HIS A 175 21.90 5.05 -7.29
C HIS A 175 21.88 3.62 -7.78
N TYR A 176 21.37 3.38 -9.00
CA TYR A 176 21.26 2.03 -9.55
C TYR A 176 21.81 1.99 -10.99
N ARG A 177 22.39 0.85 -11.32
CA ARG A 177 22.85 0.55 -12.67
C ARG A 177 22.47 -0.86 -13.04
N LEU A 178 21.78 -1.03 -14.15
CA LEU A 178 21.34 -2.33 -14.69
C LEU A 178 21.82 -2.48 -16.13
N ARG A 179 22.16 -3.70 -16.54
CA ARG A 179 22.57 -4.04 -17.90
C ARG A 179 21.90 -5.33 -18.34
N GLY A 180 21.28 -5.35 -19.50
CA GLY A 180 20.66 -6.53 -20.09
C GLY A 180 19.56 -7.16 -19.24
N THR A 181 18.89 -6.38 -18.40
CA THR A 181 17.90 -6.88 -17.48
C THR A 181 16.67 -7.39 -18.23
N ARG A 182 16.24 -8.60 -17.89
CA ARG A 182 15.02 -9.22 -18.43
C ARG A 182 14.06 -9.56 -17.30
N CYS A 183 12.78 -9.33 -17.51
CA CYS A 183 11.71 -9.71 -16.57
C CYS A 183 10.71 -10.60 -17.30
N GLU A 184 10.94 -11.90 -17.27
CA GLU A 184 10.04 -12.92 -17.78
C GLU A 184 9.72 -13.94 -16.68
N PRO A 185 8.42 -14.28 -16.46
CA PRO A 185 7.29 -13.71 -17.18
C PRO A 185 7.07 -12.23 -16.87
N LYS A 186 6.51 -11.49 -17.82
CA LYS A 186 5.98 -10.14 -17.57
C LYS A 186 4.78 -10.23 -16.61
N PRO A 187 4.42 -9.16 -15.88
CA PRO A 187 3.16 -9.12 -15.16
C PRO A 187 1.97 -9.43 -16.08
N VAL A 188 0.90 -9.98 -15.53
CA VAL A 188 -0.39 -10.15 -16.24
C VAL A 188 -1.01 -8.80 -16.53
N GLN A 189 -0.97 -7.89 -15.55
CA GLN A 189 -1.46 -6.53 -15.69
C GLN A 189 -0.58 -5.73 -16.66
N ARG A 190 -1.17 -4.87 -17.50
CA ARG A 190 -0.46 -4.03 -18.46
C ARG A 190 -0.73 -2.55 -18.17
N PRO A 191 0.28 -1.68 -18.19
CA PRO A 191 1.70 -1.93 -18.47
C PRO A 191 2.47 -2.61 -17.32
N GLY A 192 1.84 -2.79 -16.16
CA GLY A 192 2.32 -3.46 -14.95
C GLY A 192 1.30 -3.37 -13.83
N PRO A 193 1.57 -3.93 -12.66
CA PRO A 193 0.74 -3.75 -11.48
C PRO A 193 0.59 -2.27 -11.14
N PRO A 194 -0.60 -1.82 -10.69
CA PRO A 194 -0.78 -0.46 -10.21
C PRO A 194 0.21 -0.14 -9.08
N LEU A 195 0.74 1.08 -9.12
CA LEU A 195 1.69 1.57 -8.13
C LEU A 195 0.97 2.36 -7.04
N LEU A 196 1.08 1.89 -5.81
CA LEU A 196 0.72 2.65 -4.63
C LEU A 196 1.98 3.24 -4.02
N ILE A 197 2.00 4.56 -3.77
CA ILE A 197 3.09 5.20 -3.03
C ILE A 197 2.56 5.71 -1.70
N GLY A 198 3.16 5.23 -0.61
CA GLY A 198 2.81 5.59 0.76
C GLY A 198 3.67 6.69 1.32
N GLY A 199 3.04 7.67 1.99
CA GLY A 199 3.71 8.77 2.67
C GLY A 199 3.03 10.13 2.46
N TRP A 200 3.66 11.19 2.98
CA TRP A 200 3.01 12.51 3.10
C TRP A 200 3.92 13.72 2.83
N GLY A 201 5.22 13.52 2.70
CA GLY A 201 6.17 14.63 2.48
C GLY A 201 5.95 15.33 1.14
N THR A 202 6.06 16.66 1.07
CA THR A 202 5.77 17.44 -0.14
C THR A 202 6.52 16.94 -1.37
N ARG A 203 7.83 16.62 -1.25
CA ARG A 203 8.60 16.06 -2.37
C ARG A 203 8.15 14.65 -2.76
N LEU A 204 7.68 13.84 -1.79
CA LEU A 204 7.11 12.53 -2.08
C LEU A 204 5.79 12.67 -2.84
N LEU A 205 4.94 13.63 -2.45
CA LEU A 205 3.67 13.89 -3.14
C LEU A 205 3.88 14.33 -4.60
N ARG A 206 5.00 15.00 -4.91
CA ARG A 206 5.37 15.26 -6.29
C ARG A 206 5.67 13.96 -7.07
N LEU A 207 6.37 13.01 -6.44
CA LEU A 207 6.61 11.68 -7.04
C LEU A 207 5.29 10.89 -7.21
N VAL A 208 4.37 10.99 -6.24
CA VAL A 208 3.01 10.43 -6.36
C VAL A 208 2.32 11.02 -7.58
N ALA A 209 2.30 12.36 -7.71
CA ALA A 209 1.69 13.06 -8.85
C ALA A 209 2.30 12.64 -10.20
N GLN A 210 3.58 12.28 -10.24
CA GLN A 210 4.26 11.84 -11.46
C GLN A 210 3.96 10.39 -11.86
N HIS A 211 3.81 9.50 -10.87
CA HIS A 211 3.96 8.07 -11.15
C HIS A 211 2.91 7.15 -10.53
N ALA A 212 2.23 7.55 -9.43
CA ALA A 212 1.39 6.64 -8.69
C ALA A 212 -0.05 6.57 -9.22
N ASP A 213 -0.65 5.39 -9.11
CA ASP A 213 -2.08 5.18 -9.33
C ASP A 213 -2.87 5.36 -8.03
N ILE A 214 -2.18 5.16 -6.89
CA ILE A 214 -2.75 5.26 -5.56
C ILE A 214 -1.78 6.02 -4.66
N TRP A 215 -2.28 7.03 -3.95
CA TRP A 215 -1.59 7.66 -2.83
C TRP A 215 -2.11 7.10 -1.52
N ASN A 216 -1.24 6.67 -0.60
CA ASN A 216 -1.66 6.17 0.71
C ASN A 216 -1.10 6.98 1.86
N VAL A 217 -1.99 7.38 2.78
CA VAL A 217 -1.65 7.99 4.06
C VAL A 217 -1.65 6.90 5.14
N PRO A 218 -0.58 6.75 5.94
CA PRO A 218 -0.57 5.79 7.03
C PRO A 218 -1.59 6.13 8.11
N GLY A 219 -1.78 5.21 9.04
CA GLY A 219 -2.65 5.40 10.21
C GLY A 219 -2.15 6.50 11.18
N PRO A 220 -2.71 6.54 12.38
CA PRO A 220 -2.34 7.55 13.37
C PRO A 220 -0.81 7.66 13.56
N PRO A 221 -0.30 8.89 13.75
CA PRO A 221 -1.02 10.17 13.94
C PRO A 221 -1.30 10.94 12.63
N HIS A 222 -1.00 10.37 11.45
CA HIS A 222 -1.03 11.08 10.16
C HIS A 222 -2.39 11.05 9.44
N ASN A 223 -3.37 10.37 9.98
CA ASN A 223 -4.69 10.19 9.37
C ASN A 223 -5.79 11.09 9.98
N THR A 224 -5.42 12.25 10.57
CA THR A 224 -6.43 13.24 10.94
C THR A 224 -7.04 13.88 9.69
N VAL A 225 -8.30 14.26 9.77
CA VAL A 225 -9.04 14.84 8.64
C VAL A 225 -8.34 16.09 8.09
N GLU A 226 -7.93 16.98 9.00
CA GLU A 226 -7.26 18.24 8.67
C GLU A 226 -5.93 18.00 7.96
N TYR A 227 -5.14 17.05 8.49
CA TYR A 227 -3.84 16.70 7.90
C TYR A 227 -4.00 16.09 6.52
N VAL A 228 -4.91 15.11 6.38
CA VAL A 228 -5.17 14.44 5.11
C VAL A 228 -5.67 15.43 4.05
N ALA A 229 -6.61 16.32 4.43
CA ALA A 229 -7.13 17.36 3.53
C ALA A 229 -6.03 18.34 3.08
N GLU A 230 -5.13 18.73 3.98
CA GLU A 230 -3.98 19.57 3.64
C GLU A 230 -3.04 18.87 2.66
N ARG A 231 -2.69 17.60 2.92
CA ARG A 231 -1.80 16.84 2.03
C ARG A 231 -2.43 16.55 0.67
N ALA A 232 -3.76 16.35 0.63
CA ALA A 232 -4.49 16.22 -0.63
C ALA A 232 -4.37 17.49 -1.49
N ARG A 233 -4.51 18.68 -0.90
CA ARG A 233 -4.31 19.96 -1.63
C ARG A 233 -2.89 20.11 -2.18
N VAL A 234 -1.87 19.65 -1.44
CA VAL A 234 -0.47 19.64 -1.94
C VAL A 234 -0.32 18.69 -3.14
N LEU A 235 -0.94 17.51 -3.08
CA LEU A 235 -0.96 16.57 -4.19
C LEU A 235 -1.65 17.19 -5.43
N ASP A 236 -2.80 17.83 -5.24
CA ASP A 236 -3.56 18.48 -6.32
C ASP A 236 -2.75 19.59 -6.99
N ALA A 237 -2.03 20.40 -6.19
CA ALA A 237 -1.14 21.43 -6.71
C ALA A 237 -0.03 20.83 -7.60
N HIS A 238 0.60 19.72 -7.16
CA HIS A 238 1.60 19.03 -7.98
C HIS A 238 0.99 18.40 -9.24
N CYS A 239 -0.23 17.87 -9.17
CA CYS A 239 -0.93 17.37 -10.35
C CYS A 239 -1.18 18.51 -11.36
N ALA A 240 -1.63 19.67 -10.89
CA ALA A 240 -1.85 20.85 -11.74
C ALA A 240 -0.56 21.32 -12.42
N GLU A 241 0.56 21.40 -11.68
CA GLU A 241 1.88 21.72 -12.24
C GLU A 241 2.33 20.76 -13.36
N LEU A 242 1.94 19.49 -13.24
CA LEU A 242 2.32 18.44 -14.18
C LEU A 242 1.31 18.20 -15.30
N GLY A 243 0.18 18.93 -15.30
CA GLY A 243 -0.91 18.72 -16.25
C GLY A 243 -1.62 17.37 -16.08
N ARG A 244 -1.56 16.77 -14.90
CA ARG A 244 -2.22 15.51 -14.58
C ARG A 244 -3.56 15.73 -13.89
N ASP A 245 -4.57 14.96 -14.30
CA ASP A 245 -5.85 14.95 -13.60
C ASP A 245 -5.67 14.32 -12.20
N PRO A 246 -5.92 15.05 -11.10
CA PRO A 246 -5.85 14.53 -9.75
C PRO A 246 -6.91 13.44 -9.47
N GLY A 247 -8.04 13.44 -10.19
CA GLY A 247 -9.08 12.41 -10.12
C GLY A 247 -8.61 11.03 -10.59
N GLY A 248 -7.53 10.96 -11.37
CA GLY A 248 -6.87 9.72 -11.77
C GLY A 248 -6.02 9.07 -10.68
N ILE A 249 -5.92 9.65 -9.46
CA ILE A 249 -5.17 9.11 -8.34
C ILE A 249 -6.13 8.72 -7.22
N THR A 250 -6.21 7.41 -6.92
CA THR A 250 -6.97 6.92 -5.77
C THR A 250 -6.35 7.45 -4.46
N ARG A 251 -7.16 8.05 -3.59
CA ARG A 251 -6.75 8.60 -2.30
C ARG A 251 -7.03 7.61 -1.19
N SER A 252 -6.00 6.96 -0.72
CA SER A 252 -6.06 5.89 0.27
C SER A 252 -5.61 6.36 1.64
N VAL A 253 -6.31 5.91 2.69
CA VAL A 253 -5.92 6.15 4.08
C VAL A 253 -6.11 4.92 4.94
N GLN A 254 -5.19 4.71 5.90
CA GLN A 254 -5.31 3.62 6.86
C GLN A 254 -6.06 4.10 8.11
N VAL A 255 -7.03 3.30 8.56
CA VAL A 255 -7.81 3.54 9.78
C VAL A 255 -7.63 2.35 10.71
N LEU A 256 -7.24 2.62 11.97
CA LEU A 256 -7.19 1.57 12.99
C LEU A 256 -8.62 1.26 13.45
N VAL A 257 -9.00 0.00 13.36
CA VAL A 257 -10.32 -0.48 13.77
C VAL A 257 -10.38 -0.63 15.31
N SER A 258 -11.47 -0.20 15.92
CA SER A 258 -11.80 -0.54 17.30
C SER A 258 -12.89 -1.62 17.31
N TYR A 259 -12.61 -2.76 17.92
CA TYR A 259 -13.62 -3.81 18.11
C TYR A 259 -14.60 -3.45 19.22
N ASP A 260 -14.15 -2.69 20.21
CA ASP A 260 -14.95 -2.27 21.36
C ASP A 260 -15.83 -1.05 21.04
N ASP A 261 -15.42 -0.23 20.07
CA ASP A 261 -16.16 0.96 19.63
C ASP A 261 -16.21 1.06 18.10
N PRO A 262 -17.06 0.25 17.46
CA PRO A 262 -17.25 0.33 16.01
C PRO A 262 -17.87 1.67 15.55
N ALA A 263 -18.63 2.34 16.44
CA ALA A 263 -19.23 3.63 16.11
C ALA A 263 -18.18 4.72 15.88
N ALA A 264 -17.17 4.81 16.75
CA ALA A 264 -16.04 5.73 16.58
C ALA A 264 -15.24 5.42 15.31
N THR A 265 -15.08 4.13 14.96
CA THR A 265 -14.43 3.75 13.70
C THR A 265 -15.25 4.21 12.49
N ARG A 266 -16.58 4.01 12.50
CA ARG A 266 -17.50 4.50 11.44
C ARG A 266 -17.46 6.01 11.28
N GLU A 267 -17.47 6.74 12.40
CA GLU A 267 -17.38 8.21 12.40
C GLU A 267 -16.08 8.66 11.74
N THR A 268 -14.94 8.09 12.16
CA THR A 268 -13.63 8.39 11.58
C THR A 268 -13.60 8.12 10.07
N VAL A 269 -14.10 6.97 9.64
CA VAL A 269 -14.23 6.62 8.21
C VAL A 269 -15.09 7.66 7.48
N GLY A 270 -16.24 8.05 8.05
CA GLY A 270 -17.13 9.07 7.46
C GLY A 270 -16.43 10.38 7.22
N ARG A 271 -15.78 10.91 8.24
CA ARG A 271 -15.06 12.19 8.16
C ARG A 271 -13.91 12.15 7.14
N LEU A 272 -13.21 11.03 6.99
CA LEU A 272 -12.15 10.86 6.00
C LEU A 272 -12.72 10.79 4.57
N VAL A 273 -13.84 10.11 4.38
CA VAL A 273 -14.54 10.06 3.09
C VAL A 273 -15.03 11.47 2.70
N ASP A 274 -15.62 12.21 3.63
CA ASP A 274 -16.06 13.60 3.42
C ASP A 274 -14.87 14.53 3.09
N ALA A 275 -13.67 14.18 3.57
CA ALA A 275 -12.43 14.88 3.21
C ALA A 275 -11.84 14.45 1.85
N GLY A 276 -12.54 13.61 1.08
CA GLY A 276 -12.16 13.20 -0.27
C GLY A 276 -11.31 11.94 -0.35
N MET A 277 -11.21 11.16 0.73
CA MET A 277 -10.57 9.83 0.67
C MET A 277 -11.56 8.82 0.09
N ASN A 278 -11.16 8.11 -0.95
CA ASN A 278 -12.01 7.15 -1.67
C ASN A 278 -11.52 5.70 -1.59
N HIS A 279 -10.48 5.44 -0.80
CA HIS A 279 -10.01 4.11 -0.44
C HIS A 279 -9.63 4.06 1.05
N ILE A 280 -10.38 3.28 1.82
CA ILE A 280 -10.20 3.14 3.27
C ILE A 280 -9.61 1.77 3.57
N VAL A 281 -8.41 1.73 4.14
CA VAL A 281 -7.77 0.48 4.56
C VAL A 281 -7.94 0.30 6.06
N LEU A 282 -8.78 -0.66 6.44
CA LEU A 282 -9.11 -0.99 7.82
C LEU A 282 -8.00 -1.84 8.44
N SER A 283 -7.18 -1.24 9.29
CA SER A 283 -6.08 -1.92 10.00
C SER A 283 -6.63 -2.66 11.21
N LEU A 284 -6.50 -3.99 11.20
CA LEU A 284 -7.07 -4.88 12.19
C LEU A 284 -6.14 -5.03 13.41
N PRO A 285 -6.61 -4.71 14.64
CA PRO A 285 -5.89 -5.05 15.85
C PRO A 285 -5.82 -6.57 16.06
N ARG A 286 -4.79 -7.02 16.75
CA ARG A 286 -4.64 -8.40 17.22
C ARG A 286 -5.24 -8.60 18.61
N PRO A 287 -5.73 -9.79 18.95
CA PRO A 287 -5.97 -10.97 18.10
C PRO A 287 -7.14 -10.74 17.13
N TYR A 288 -7.13 -11.45 15.97
CA TYR A 288 -8.21 -11.34 14.99
C TYR A 288 -9.41 -12.19 15.41
N PRO A 289 -10.59 -11.59 15.68
CA PRO A 289 -11.80 -12.35 15.97
C PRO A 289 -12.19 -13.29 14.81
N ARG A 290 -12.86 -14.39 15.10
CA ARG A 290 -13.50 -15.20 14.06
C ARG A 290 -14.66 -14.41 13.45
N GLY A 291 -14.83 -14.46 12.14
CA GLY A 291 -15.88 -13.70 11.47
C GLY A 291 -15.58 -12.21 11.29
N VAL A 292 -14.33 -11.77 11.52
CA VAL A 292 -13.96 -10.36 11.51
C VAL A 292 -14.24 -9.66 10.17
N ALA A 293 -14.07 -10.33 9.05
CA ALA A 293 -14.34 -9.72 7.75
C ALA A 293 -15.83 -9.45 7.54
N ARG A 294 -16.72 -10.38 7.92
CA ARG A 294 -18.17 -10.18 7.88
C ARG A 294 -18.63 -9.13 8.88
N TRP A 295 -18.01 -9.13 10.07
CA TRP A 295 -18.26 -8.09 11.08
C TRP A 295 -17.92 -6.69 10.54
N LEU A 296 -16.77 -6.52 9.85
CA LEU A 296 -16.42 -5.25 9.23
C LEU A 296 -17.44 -4.81 8.17
N ALA A 297 -17.90 -5.74 7.33
CA ALA A 297 -18.91 -5.46 6.32
C ALA A 297 -20.20 -4.93 6.97
N HIS A 298 -20.64 -5.57 8.05
CA HIS A 298 -21.86 -5.21 8.76
C HIS A 298 -21.70 -3.94 9.62
N GLU A 299 -20.65 -3.87 10.44
CA GLU A 299 -20.51 -2.83 11.46
C GLU A 299 -19.82 -1.56 10.95
N ILE A 300 -18.94 -1.65 9.97
CA ILE A 300 -18.12 -0.50 9.54
C ILE A 300 -18.47 -0.02 8.13
N ILE A 301 -18.75 -0.95 7.20
CA ILE A 301 -18.88 -0.63 5.78
C ILE A 301 -20.35 -0.42 5.38
N ALA A 302 -21.30 -1.09 6.05
CA ALA A 302 -22.71 -1.05 5.72
C ALA A 302 -23.26 0.40 5.56
N GLY A 303 -24.06 0.61 4.50
CA GLY A 303 -24.63 1.91 4.16
C GLY A 303 -23.70 2.83 3.34
N ARG A 304 -22.47 2.41 3.03
CA ARG A 304 -21.56 3.09 2.12
C ARG A 304 -21.39 2.19 0.89
N HIS A 305 -21.86 2.60 -0.28
CA HIS A 305 -21.88 1.76 -1.48
C HIS A 305 -20.47 1.29 -1.86
N PRO A 306 -20.18 -0.03 -1.84
CA PRO A 306 -18.91 -0.54 -2.34
C PRO A 306 -18.88 -0.43 -3.87
N VAL A 307 -17.68 -0.18 -4.42
CA VAL A 307 -17.45 -0.31 -5.88
C VAL A 307 -17.64 -1.78 -6.26
N ASP A 308 -18.48 -2.02 -7.26
CA ASP A 308 -18.55 -3.34 -7.89
C ASP A 308 -17.15 -3.71 -8.43
N ALA A 309 -16.52 -4.71 -7.83
CA ALA A 309 -15.19 -5.17 -8.22
C ALA A 309 -15.16 -5.78 -9.64
N SER A 310 -16.33 -5.96 -10.26
CA SER A 310 -16.48 -6.54 -11.61
C SER A 310 -16.17 -5.54 -12.73
N ALA A 311 -16.19 -4.22 -12.46
CA ALA A 311 -16.01 -3.19 -13.49
C ALA A 311 -14.56 -2.98 -13.96
N ALA A 312 -13.57 -3.73 -13.45
CA ALA A 312 -12.14 -3.51 -13.73
C ALA A 312 -11.50 -4.56 -14.66
N ARG A 313 -12.26 -5.21 -15.55
CA ARG A 313 -11.66 -6.09 -16.56
C ARG A 313 -12.13 -5.75 -17.98
N PRO A 314 -11.23 -5.34 -18.89
CA PRO A 314 -11.45 -5.59 -20.30
C PRO A 314 -11.30 -7.10 -20.56
N PRO A 315 -12.08 -7.70 -21.48
CA PRO A 315 -11.98 -9.12 -21.80
C PRO A 315 -10.62 -9.42 -22.41
N VAL A 316 -9.94 -10.42 -21.86
CA VAL A 316 -8.80 -11.06 -22.52
C VAL A 316 -9.37 -11.82 -23.71
N THR A 317 -9.22 -11.26 -24.91
CA THR A 317 -9.38 -12.05 -26.14
C THR A 317 -8.17 -12.97 -26.27
N ALA A 318 -8.46 -14.25 -26.51
CA ALA A 318 -7.53 -15.35 -26.67
C ALA A 318 -6.48 -15.11 -27.77
#